data_4848ede559cb1ebc7add5c38b5aad2ea
#
_entry.id   4848ede559cb1ebc7add5c38b5aad2ea
#
_cell.length_a   1.000
_cell.length_b   1.000
_cell.length_c   1.000
_cell.angle_alpha   90.00
_cell.angle_beta   90.00
_cell.angle_gamma   90.00
#
_symmetry.space_group_name_H-M   'P 1'
#
loop_
_entity.id
_entity.type
_entity.pdbx_description
1 polymer ?
#
loop_
_entity_poly.entity_id
_entity_poly.type
_entity_poly.pdbx_seq_one_letter_code
_entity_poly.pdbx_strand_id
1 'polypeptide(L)'
;FDKIFEVLLSQGRPAPELVETHDRVQVTVRRRILKPEVIDFIAKADQTYQLTQRERIVLGLLAQHDALTARELAGTLELPSVKALQPWLKRLLDWNLVQSIGRTQATRYFVDPGLLRSLNFAAGTTLKRIEPHRLSALIIEDVGRYPGARIGNIHQRVGLEIPRSRLRRAVERTEHDR
;
A
#
# COMPACT_ATOMS: atom_id res chain seq x y z
N PHE A 1 13.08 -14.32 -12.62
CA PHE A 1 13.20 -13.36 -11.52
C PHE A 1 11.91 -13.21 -10.72
N ASP A 2 10.73 -13.21 -11.34
CA ASP A 2 9.42 -13.06 -10.67
C ASP A 2 9.24 -14.02 -9.48
N LYS A 3 9.70 -15.28 -9.60
CA LYS A 3 9.63 -16.27 -8.52
C LYS A 3 10.45 -15.91 -7.28
N ILE A 4 11.62 -15.29 -7.47
CA ILE A 4 12.48 -14.83 -6.36
C ILE A 4 11.80 -13.68 -5.61
N PHE A 5 11.26 -12.71 -6.35
CA PHE A 5 10.49 -11.62 -5.78
C PHE A 5 9.27 -12.13 -4.99
N GLU A 6 8.48 -13.03 -5.59
CA GLU A 6 7.33 -13.64 -4.93
C GLU A 6 7.71 -14.30 -3.62
N VAL A 7 8.72 -15.18 -3.64
CA VAL A 7 9.14 -15.92 -2.45
C VAL A 7 9.64 -14.99 -1.36
N LEU A 8 10.48 -14.00 -1.69
CA LEU A 8 11.01 -13.08 -0.71
C LEU A 8 9.90 -12.20 -0.11
N LEU A 9 9.04 -11.65 -0.96
CA LEU A 9 7.95 -10.79 -0.49
C LEU A 9 6.89 -11.56 0.29
N SER A 10 6.55 -12.79 -0.11
CA SER A 10 5.64 -13.65 0.65
C SER A 10 6.21 -14.05 2.02
N GLN A 11 7.54 -14.02 2.17
CA GLN A 11 8.25 -14.23 3.44
C GLN A 11 8.49 -12.92 4.22
N GLY A 12 7.87 -11.81 3.82
CA GLY A 12 8.06 -10.50 4.48
C GLY A 12 9.49 -9.95 4.38
N ARG A 13 10.27 -10.44 3.42
CA ARG A 13 11.64 -10.01 3.16
C ARG A 13 11.65 -8.87 2.13
N PRO A 14 12.68 -8.02 2.14
CA PRO A 14 12.83 -7.01 1.10
C PRO A 14 13.05 -7.68 -0.27
N ALA A 15 12.70 -6.94 -1.33
CA ALA A 15 13.03 -7.34 -2.69
C ALA A 15 14.55 -7.57 -2.82
N PRO A 16 14.99 -8.49 -3.69
CA PRO A 16 16.40 -8.66 -3.96
C PRO A 16 16.97 -7.41 -4.63
N GLU A 17 18.20 -7.08 -4.30
CA GLU A 17 18.96 -6.04 -5.00
C GLU A 17 19.76 -6.71 -6.13
N LEU A 18 19.58 -6.24 -7.35
CA LEU A 18 20.28 -6.72 -8.52
C LEU A 18 21.25 -5.62 -8.98
N VAL A 19 22.51 -5.97 -9.08
CA VAL A 19 23.56 -5.06 -9.59
C VAL A 19 24.25 -5.74 -10.76
N GLU A 20 24.09 -5.19 -11.93
CA GLU A 20 24.81 -5.60 -13.13
C GLU A 20 26.17 -4.91 -13.19
N THR A 21 27.22 -5.68 -13.34
CA THR A 21 28.57 -5.23 -13.60
C THR A 21 29.01 -5.74 -14.98
N HIS A 22 30.14 -5.31 -15.47
CA HIS A 22 30.61 -5.54 -16.85
C HIS A 22 30.58 -7.03 -17.27
N ASP A 23 30.79 -7.96 -16.33
CA ASP A 23 30.97 -9.39 -16.57
C ASP A 23 30.09 -10.31 -15.70
N ARG A 24 29.31 -9.73 -14.80
CA ARG A 24 28.51 -10.50 -13.85
C ARG A 24 27.28 -9.76 -13.37
N VAL A 25 26.28 -10.53 -12.91
CA VAL A 25 25.12 -10.02 -12.16
C VAL A 25 25.26 -10.44 -10.70
N GLN A 26 25.28 -9.46 -9.81
CA GLN A 26 25.28 -9.70 -8.38
C GLN A 26 23.84 -9.60 -7.85
N VAL A 27 23.38 -10.68 -7.19
CA VAL A 27 22.08 -10.72 -6.52
C VAL A 27 22.31 -10.69 -5.03
N THR A 28 21.79 -9.67 -4.36
CA THR A 28 21.84 -9.54 -2.90
C THR A 28 20.48 -9.85 -2.29
N VAL A 29 20.40 -10.92 -1.51
CA VAL A 29 19.19 -11.31 -0.78
C VAL A 29 19.39 -11.06 0.70
N ARG A 30 18.55 -10.20 1.28
CA ARG A 30 18.60 -9.89 2.72
C ARG A 30 17.80 -10.91 3.50
N ARG A 31 18.43 -11.55 4.48
CA ARG A 31 17.80 -12.59 5.31
C ARG A 31 16.77 -12.03 6.31
N ARG A 32 16.88 -10.75 6.68
CA ARG A 32 16.03 -10.14 7.69
C ARG A 32 14.58 -9.98 7.20
N ILE A 33 13.62 -10.48 7.98
CA ILE A 33 12.21 -10.18 7.78
C ILE A 33 11.96 -8.75 8.27
N LEU A 34 11.48 -7.87 7.39
CA LEU A 34 11.22 -6.47 7.73
C LEU A 34 9.89 -6.29 8.44
N LYS A 35 8.85 -6.95 7.96
CA LYS A 35 7.47 -6.85 8.47
C LYS A 35 6.80 -8.22 8.38
N PRO A 36 6.87 -9.05 9.44
CA PRO A 36 6.25 -10.39 9.45
C PRO A 36 4.76 -10.36 9.09
N GLU A 37 4.08 -9.30 9.47
CA GLU A 37 2.65 -9.11 9.26
C GLU A 37 2.26 -9.00 7.77
N VAL A 38 3.21 -8.65 6.89
CA VAL A 38 3.00 -8.64 5.43
C VAL A 38 2.72 -10.05 4.92
N ILE A 39 3.33 -11.08 5.52
CA ILE A 39 3.11 -12.47 5.15
C ILE A 39 1.65 -12.85 5.36
N ASP A 40 1.13 -12.61 6.57
CA ASP A 40 -0.25 -12.91 6.91
C ASP A 40 -1.24 -12.09 6.07
N PHE A 41 -0.89 -10.83 5.82
CA PHE A 41 -1.69 -9.94 4.97
C PHE A 41 -1.82 -10.47 3.55
N ILE A 42 -0.70 -10.82 2.90
CA ILE A 42 -0.73 -11.37 1.53
C ILE A 42 -1.47 -12.69 1.48
N ALA A 43 -1.26 -13.58 2.46
CA ALA A 43 -1.94 -14.87 2.51
C ALA A 43 -3.46 -14.72 2.63
N LYS A 44 -3.93 -13.83 3.51
CA LYS A 44 -5.36 -13.53 3.67
C LYS A 44 -5.95 -12.86 2.42
N ALA A 45 -5.23 -11.90 1.83
CA ALA A 45 -5.65 -11.26 0.60
C ALA A 45 -5.75 -12.27 -0.55
N ASP A 46 -4.78 -13.18 -0.68
CA ASP A 46 -4.78 -14.21 -1.72
C ASP A 46 -5.94 -15.21 -1.55
N GLN A 47 -6.24 -15.64 -0.32
CA GLN A 47 -7.39 -16.50 -0.02
C GLN A 47 -8.72 -15.86 -0.44
N THR A 48 -8.85 -14.54 -0.27
CA THR A 48 -10.10 -13.82 -0.57
C THR A 48 -10.23 -13.48 -2.05
N TYR A 49 -9.13 -13.04 -2.69
CA TYR A 49 -9.17 -12.45 -4.02
C TYR A 49 -8.51 -13.31 -5.11
N GLN A 50 -7.90 -14.46 -4.76
CA GLN A 50 -7.19 -15.34 -5.70
C GLN A 50 -6.22 -14.55 -6.59
N LEU A 51 -5.26 -13.93 -5.94
CA LEU A 51 -4.30 -13.01 -6.56
C LEU A 51 -3.35 -13.78 -7.49
N THR A 52 -3.06 -13.21 -8.64
CA THR A 52 -1.97 -13.67 -9.49
C THR A 52 -0.61 -13.42 -8.84
N GLN A 53 0.43 -14.08 -9.31
CA GLN A 53 1.80 -13.88 -8.85
C GLN A 53 2.21 -12.40 -8.88
N ARG A 54 1.92 -11.70 -9.99
CA ARG A 54 2.24 -10.27 -10.16
C ARG A 54 1.52 -9.38 -9.17
N GLU A 55 0.26 -9.67 -8.91
CA GLU A 55 -0.57 -8.94 -7.95
C GLU A 55 -0.06 -9.14 -6.52
N ARG A 56 0.33 -10.36 -6.14
CA ARG A 56 0.95 -10.62 -4.82
C ARG A 56 2.26 -9.86 -4.65
N ILE A 57 3.10 -9.81 -5.68
CA ILE A 57 4.36 -9.07 -5.66
C ILE A 57 4.09 -7.57 -5.43
N VAL A 58 3.22 -6.96 -6.23
CA VAL A 58 2.90 -5.51 -6.10
C VAL A 58 2.26 -5.21 -4.75
N LEU A 59 1.28 -6.02 -4.33
CA LEU A 59 0.60 -5.83 -3.05
C LEU A 59 1.57 -5.97 -1.87
N GLY A 60 2.49 -6.93 -1.95
CA GLY A 60 3.54 -7.14 -0.95
C GLY A 60 4.54 -5.98 -0.87
N LEU A 61 4.95 -5.44 -2.02
CA LEU A 61 5.79 -4.24 -2.06
C LEU A 61 5.08 -3.05 -1.42
N LEU A 62 3.84 -2.78 -1.82
CA LEU A 62 3.05 -1.67 -1.28
C LEU A 62 2.74 -1.85 0.23
N ALA A 63 2.56 -3.09 0.71
CA ALA A 63 2.37 -3.34 2.13
C ALA A 63 3.64 -3.13 2.97
N GLN A 64 4.82 -3.26 2.37
CA GLN A 64 6.10 -2.96 3.02
C GLN A 64 6.41 -1.46 3.07
N HIS A 65 5.85 -0.69 2.14
CA HIS A 65 6.04 0.75 2.00
C HIS A 65 4.73 1.49 2.24
N ASP A 66 4.82 2.75 2.65
CA ASP A 66 3.62 3.55 2.88
C ASP A 66 2.92 3.95 1.58
N ALA A 67 3.69 4.37 0.59
CA ALA A 67 3.25 4.63 -0.77
C ALA A 67 4.45 4.66 -1.71
N LEU A 68 4.29 4.16 -2.94
CA LEU A 68 5.32 4.18 -3.97
C LEU A 68 4.79 4.85 -5.24
N THR A 69 5.64 5.60 -5.92
CA THR A 69 5.33 6.12 -7.25
C THR A 69 5.40 5.01 -8.29
N ALA A 70 4.79 5.23 -9.46
CA ALA A 70 4.89 4.29 -10.58
C ALA A 70 6.34 4.04 -11.01
N ARG A 71 7.20 5.06 -10.90
CA ARG A 71 8.63 4.95 -11.22
C ARG A 71 9.37 4.09 -10.20
N GLU A 72 9.12 4.29 -8.92
CA GLU A 72 9.72 3.49 -7.84
C GLU A 72 9.29 2.03 -7.94
N LEU A 73 8.00 1.75 -8.18
CA LEU A 73 7.48 0.41 -8.41
C LEU A 73 8.13 -0.26 -9.63
N ALA A 74 8.15 0.43 -10.78
CA ALA A 74 8.75 -0.10 -12.00
C ALA A 74 10.25 -0.35 -11.81
N GLY A 75 10.96 0.55 -11.12
CA GLY A 75 12.39 0.38 -10.81
C GLY A 75 12.65 -0.80 -9.89
N THR A 76 11.86 -0.96 -8.81
CA THR A 76 12.01 -2.08 -7.88
C THR A 76 11.70 -3.42 -8.55
N LEU A 77 10.75 -3.45 -9.49
CA LEU A 77 10.36 -4.64 -10.26
C LEU A 77 11.21 -4.84 -11.52
N GLU A 78 12.20 -3.98 -11.76
CA GLU A 78 13.07 -3.99 -12.95
C GLU A 78 12.31 -4.04 -14.28
N LEU A 79 11.16 -3.35 -14.31
CA LEU A 79 10.36 -3.28 -15.52
C LEU A 79 11.00 -2.31 -16.55
N PRO A 80 10.92 -2.63 -17.86
CA PRO A 80 11.54 -1.82 -18.90
C PRO A 80 10.96 -0.41 -19.00
N SER A 81 9.76 -0.19 -18.49
CA SER A 81 9.11 1.11 -18.47
C SER A 81 7.97 1.16 -17.45
N VAL A 82 7.56 2.38 -17.07
CA VAL A 82 6.38 2.61 -16.22
C VAL A 82 5.09 2.05 -16.87
N LYS A 83 5.01 2.04 -18.21
CA LYS A 83 3.85 1.46 -18.92
C LYS A 83 3.71 -0.04 -18.69
N ALA A 84 4.83 -0.75 -18.53
CA ALA A 84 4.82 -2.18 -18.24
C ALA A 84 4.23 -2.53 -16.86
N LEU A 85 4.06 -1.54 -15.99
CA LEU A 85 3.45 -1.70 -14.67
C LEU A 85 1.90 -1.78 -14.75
N GLN A 86 1.27 -1.23 -15.80
CA GLN A 86 -0.19 -1.19 -15.91
C GLN A 86 -0.88 -2.55 -15.76
N PRO A 87 -0.44 -3.64 -16.44
CA PRO A 87 -1.05 -4.96 -16.27
C PRO A 87 -0.93 -5.52 -14.85
N TRP A 88 0.06 -5.07 -14.08
CA TRP A 88 0.29 -5.50 -12.69
C TRP A 88 -0.63 -4.81 -11.69
N LEU A 89 -1.04 -3.56 -12.00
CA LEU A 89 -1.85 -2.73 -11.13
C LEU A 89 -3.35 -2.76 -11.47
N LYS A 90 -3.70 -3.04 -12.74
CA LYS A 90 -5.06 -2.85 -13.25
C LYS A 90 -6.10 -3.51 -12.35
N ARG A 91 -6.02 -4.81 -12.12
CA ARG A 91 -7.01 -5.55 -11.34
C ARG A 91 -7.00 -5.16 -9.86
N LEU A 92 -5.82 -4.82 -9.30
CA LEU A 92 -5.71 -4.32 -7.93
C LEU A 92 -6.42 -2.99 -7.74
N LEU A 93 -6.37 -2.10 -8.74
CA LEU A 93 -7.09 -0.83 -8.76
C LEU A 93 -8.58 -1.04 -9.00
N ASP A 94 -8.96 -1.88 -9.97
CA ASP A 94 -10.35 -2.20 -10.31
C ASP A 94 -11.09 -2.81 -9.11
N TRP A 95 -10.40 -3.59 -8.28
CA TRP A 95 -10.94 -4.20 -7.07
C TRP A 95 -10.77 -3.35 -5.81
N ASN A 96 -10.25 -2.14 -5.94
CA ASN A 96 -9.95 -1.25 -4.81
C ASN A 96 -9.02 -1.87 -3.74
N LEU A 97 -8.15 -2.81 -4.11
CA LEU A 97 -7.12 -3.35 -3.21
C LEU A 97 -5.94 -2.39 -3.08
N VAL A 98 -5.70 -1.61 -4.13
CA VAL A 98 -4.72 -0.55 -4.21
C VAL A 98 -5.44 0.74 -4.60
N GLN A 99 -5.05 1.83 -3.97
CA GLN A 99 -5.49 3.17 -4.32
C GLN A 99 -4.34 3.99 -4.91
N SER A 100 -4.69 5.05 -5.63
CA SER A 100 -3.72 6.00 -6.14
C SER A 100 -4.10 7.42 -5.76
N ILE A 101 -3.11 8.25 -5.49
CA ILE A 101 -3.26 9.67 -5.20
C ILE A 101 -2.26 10.49 -6.01
N GLY A 102 -2.67 11.66 -6.45
CA GLY A 102 -1.86 12.53 -7.29
C GLY A 102 -2.18 12.41 -8.77
N ARG A 103 -1.50 13.22 -9.57
CA ARG A 103 -1.68 13.26 -11.04
C ARG A 103 -0.35 13.06 -11.75
N THR A 104 -0.41 12.44 -12.91
CA THR A 104 0.72 12.24 -13.82
C THR A 104 1.92 11.50 -13.17
N GLN A 105 3.12 12.05 -13.24
CA GLN A 105 4.34 11.41 -12.72
C GLN A 105 4.43 11.39 -11.19
N ALA A 106 3.65 12.23 -10.49
CA ALA A 106 3.59 12.29 -9.04
C ALA A 106 2.55 11.32 -8.43
N THR A 107 1.86 10.53 -9.27
CA THR A 107 0.90 9.51 -8.79
C THR A 107 1.62 8.50 -7.90
N ARG A 108 1.11 8.35 -6.68
CA ARG A 108 1.55 7.37 -5.70
C ARG A 108 0.49 6.31 -5.51
N TYR A 109 0.93 5.06 -5.39
CA TYR A 109 0.09 3.89 -5.15
C TYR A 109 0.30 3.42 -3.72
N PHE A 110 -0.77 2.98 -3.06
CA PHE A 110 -0.73 2.45 -1.70
C PHE A 110 -1.85 1.42 -1.51
N VAL A 111 -1.67 0.53 -0.53
CA VAL A 111 -2.70 -0.46 -0.20
C VAL A 111 -3.93 0.24 0.35
N ASP A 112 -5.12 -0.20 -0.08
CA ASP A 112 -6.38 0.35 0.40
C ASP A 112 -6.49 0.25 1.92
N PRO A 113 -6.79 1.36 2.63
CA PRO A 113 -6.90 1.35 4.08
C PRO A 113 -8.04 0.47 4.61
N GLY A 114 -9.11 0.31 3.83
CA GLY A 114 -10.22 -0.58 4.17
C GLY A 114 -9.78 -2.04 4.13
N LEU A 115 -9.00 -2.43 3.11
CA LEU A 115 -8.41 -3.76 3.02
C LEU A 115 -7.47 -4.03 4.20
N LEU A 116 -6.59 -3.08 4.55
CA LEU A 116 -5.68 -3.23 5.69
C LEU A 116 -6.46 -3.49 7.00
N ARG A 117 -7.57 -2.79 7.21
CA ARG A 117 -8.43 -2.99 8.39
C ARG A 117 -9.16 -4.31 8.36
N SER A 118 -9.75 -4.68 7.22
CA SER A 118 -10.54 -5.93 7.08
C SER A 118 -9.68 -7.17 7.32
N LEU A 119 -8.40 -7.11 7.00
CA LEU A 119 -7.45 -8.21 7.20
C LEU A 119 -6.64 -8.10 8.50
N ASN A 120 -6.99 -7.17 9.39
CA ASN A 120 -6.31 -6.90 10.67
C ASN A 120 -4.80 -6.67 10.51
N PHE A 121 -4.41 -5.94 9.46
CA PHE A 121 -3.02 -5.61 9.21
C PHE A 121 -2.53 -4.50 10.15
N ALA A 122 -1.82 -4.88 11.20
CA ALA A 122 -1.35 -3.97 12.24
C ALA A 122 -0.01 -3.29 11.92
N ALA A 123 0.78 -3.87 11.01
CA ALA A 123 2.13 -3.38 10.70
C ALA A 123 2.10 -2.14 9.82
N GLY A 124 2.46 -1.03 10.38
CA GLY A 124 2.63 0.25 9.68
C GLY A 124 1.55 1.28 9.97
N THR A 125 0.50 0.89 10.66
CA THR A 125 -0.50 1.82 11.15
C THR A 125 -0.57 1.83 12.67
N THR A 126 0.48 2.32 13.32
CA THR A 126 0.14 3.08 14.49
C THR A 126 -0.65 4.26 13.94
N LEU A 127 -1.96 4.29 14.16
CA LEU A 127 -2.85 5.37 13.73
C LEU A 127 -2.30 6.75 14.16
N LYS A 128 -1.42 6.78 15.17
CA LYS A 128 -0.64 7.96 15.57
C LYS A 128 0.33 8.46 14.49
N ARG A 129 0.85 7.59 13.65
CA ARG A 129 1.83 7.88 12.58
C ARG A 129 1.26 7.71 11.18
N ILE A 130 -0.06 7.53 11.05
CA ILE A 130 -0.70 7.37 9.74
C ILE A 130 -0.34 8.53 8.81
N GLU A 131 0.05 8.21 7.59
CA GLU A 131 0.34 9.21 6.58
C GLU A 131 -0.90 10.06 6.24
N PRO A 132 -0.73 11.37 5.94
CA PRO A 132 -1.85 12.28 5.70
C PRO A 132 -2.83 11.77 4.63
N HIS A 133 -2.32 11.21 3.53
CA HIS A 133 -3.14 10.70 2.44
C HIS A 133 -3.96 9.46 2.85
N ARG A 134 -3.41 8.59 3.69
CA ARG A 134 -4.14 7.43 4.24
C ARG A 134 -5.22 7.86 5.22
N LEU A 135 -4.92 8.86 6.04
CA LEU A 135 -5.91 9.43 6.94
C LEU A 135 -7.08 10.06 6.15
N SER A 136 -6.77 10.80 5.09
CA SER A 136 -7.80 11.37 4.20
C SER A 136 -8.65 10.27 3.55
N ALA A 137 -8.04 9.18 3.06
CA ALA A 137 -8.78 8.06 2.50
C ALA A 137 -9.73 7.41 3.51
N LEU A 138 -9.29 7.20 4.77
CA LEU A 138 -10.12 6.66 5.84
C LEU A 138 -11.30 7.59 6.16
N ILE A 139 -11.08 8.90 6.18
CA ILE A 139 -12.13 9.89 6.42
C ILE A 139 -13.14 9.91 5.28
N ILE A 140 -12.69 9.92 4.02
CA ILE A 140 -13.56 9.90 2.84
C ILE A 140 -14.44 8.65 2.85
N GLU A 141 -13.87 7.49 3.14
CA GLU A 141 -14.62 6.23 3.26
C GLU A 141 -15.67 6.30 4.38
N ASP A 142 -15.28 6.80 5.56
CA ASP A 142 -16.19 6.92 6.70
C ASP A 142 -17.35 7.89 6.42
N VAL A 143 -17.04 9.06 5.86
CA VAL A 143 -18.06 10.07 5.48
C VAL A 143 -18.95 9.56 4.34
N GLY A 144 -18.40 8.78 3.40
CA GLY A 144 -19.19 8.13 2.35
C GLY A 144 -20.21 7.13 2.90
N ARG A 145 -19.84 6.38 3.95
CA ARG A 145 -20.74 5.43 4.62
C ARG A 145 -21.74 6.10 5.58
N TYR A 146 -21.33 7.23 6.18
CA TYR A 146 -22.11 7.93 7.20
C TYR A 146 -22.14 9.44 6.90
N PRO A 147 -22.92 9.85 5.89
CA PRO A 147 -23.04 11.28 5.52
C PRO A 147 -23.52 12.12 6.70
N GLY A 148 -22.94 13.28 6.90
CA GLY A 148 -23.28 14.20 7.99
C GLY A 148 -22.78 13.80 9.39
N ALA A 149 -21.86 12.83 9.46
CA ALA A 149 -21.27 12.42 10.74
C ALA A 149 -20.48 13.55 11.40
N ARG A 150 -20.71 13.73 12.72
CA ARG A 150 -19.91 14.68 13.52
C ARG A 150 -18.47 14.18 13.68
N ILE A 151 -17.54 15.11 13.81
CA ILE A 151 -16.11 14.83 13.95
C ILE A 151 -15.77 13.84 15.07
N GLY A 152 -16.56 13.88 16.19
CA GLY A 152 -16.41 12.93 17.28
C GLY A 152 -16.73 11.49 16.87
N ASN A 153 -17.76 11.29 16.06
CA ASN A 153 -18.17 9.98 15.56
C ASN A 153 -17.16 9.44 14.53
N ILE A 154 -16.65 10.33 13.64
CA ILE A 154 -15.58 10.00 12.70
C ILE A 154 -14.34 9.55 13.48
N HIS A 155 -13.94 10.32 14.53
CA HIS A 155 -12.80 9.99 15.37
C HIS A 155 -12.93 8.63 16.07
N GLN A 156 -14.13 8.31 16.52
CA GLN A 156 -14.42 7.03 17.19
C GLN A 156 -14.31 5.84 16.24
N ARG A 157 -14.73 6.01 14.97
CA ARG A 157 -14.71 4.94 13.95
C ARG A 157 -13.36 4.84 13.23
N VAL A 158 -12.74 5.97 12.92
CA VAL A 158 -11.44 6.00 12.23
C VAL A 158 -10.30 5.60 13.16
N GLY A 159 -10.35 6.02 14.44
CA GLY A 159 -9.41 5.59 15.47
C GLY A 159 -9.12 6.65 16.52
N LEU A 160 -9.38 6.32 17.77
CA LEU A 160 -9.15 7.20 18.92
C LEU A 160 -7.67 7.52 19.17
N GLU A 161 -6.78 6.71 18.60
CA GLU A 161 -5.31 6.89 18.70
C GLU A 161 -4.81 8.07 17.89
N ILE A 162 -5.58 8.54 16.90
CA ILE A 162 -5.23 9.70 16.08
C ILE A 162 -5.48 10.97 16.90
N PRO A 163 -4.52 11.88 17.01
CA PRO A 163 -4.75 13.16 17.67
C PRO A 163 -5.95 13.90 17.03
N ARG A 164 -6.92 14.30 17.85
CA ARG A 164 -8.17 14.93 17.38
C ARG A 164 -7.94 16.18 16.52
N SER A 165 -6.90 16.94 16.83
CA SER A 165 -6.45 18.09 16.03
C SER A 165 -5.98 17.73 14.63
N ARG A 166 -5.36 16.54 14.49
CA ARG A 166 -4.89 16.03 13.20
C ARG A 166 -6.04 15.52 12.34
N LEU A 167 -6.98 14.80 12.96
CA LEU A 167 -8.21 14.37 12.28
C LEU A 167 -9.00 15.57 11.77
N ARG A 168 -9.19 16.60 12.61
CA ARG A 168 -9.92 17.81 12.23
C ARG A 168 -9.31 18.49 11.01
N ARG A 169 -8.00 18.70 10.99
CA ARG A 169 -7.29 19.27 9.83
C ARG A 169 -7.43 18.41 8.57
N ALA A 170 -7.50 17.10 8.71
CA ALA A 170 -7.69 16.23 7.59
C ALA A 170 -9.12 16.28 7.03
N VAL A 171 -10.14 16.39 7.89
CA VAL A 171 -11.56 16.60 7.48
C VAL A 171 -11.70 17.92 6.72
N GLU A 172 -11.17 19.02 7.27
CA GLU A 172 -11.22 20.35 6.64
C GLU A 172 -10.57 20.37 5.24
N ARG A 173 -9.47 19.62 5.03
CA ARG A 173 -8.85 19.46 3.71
C ARG A 173 -9.73 18.67 2.73
N THR A 174 -10.36 17.60 3.18
CA THR A 174 -11.22 16.78 2.31
C THR A 174 -12.51 17.49 1.91
N GLU A 175 -12.96 18.46 2.69
CA GLU A 175 -14.09 19.33 2.33
C GLU A 175 -13.70 20.40 1.29
N HIS A 176 -12.44 20.85 1.30
CA HIS A 176 -11.94 21.88 0.38
C HIS A 176 -11.57 21.34 -1.01
N ASP A 177 -11.26 20.04 -1.08
CA ASP A 177 -10.87 19.33 -2.32
C ASP A 177 -12.09 18.74 -3.10
N ARG A 178 -13.32 18.98 -2.64
CA ARG A 178 -14.58 18.63 -3.30
C ARG A 178 -15.16 19.81 -4.02
#